data_1316bad6222fdf7a98b5e7ea5c2276b8
#
_entry.id   1316bad6222fdf7a98b5e7ea5c2276b8
#
_cell.length_a   1.000
_cell.length_b   1.000
_cell.length_c   1.000
_cell.angle_alpha   90.00
_cell.angle_beta   90.00
_cell.angle_gamma   90.00
#
_symmetry.space_group_name_H-M   'P 1'
#
loop_
_entity.id
_entity.type
_entity.pdbx_description
1 polymer ?
#
loop_
_entity_poly.entity_id
_entity_poly.type
_entity_poly.pdbx_seq_one_letter_code
_entity_poly.pdbx_strand_id
1 'polypeptide(L)'
;MCFGITTLLLLITGRYLWIGPTVDDNWNSSFLKDSSLNHSLSGVSQYSHCIPGSLPDSLAKLYELYDDVETFVMFIGYPRSSHSLVGSILDAHPKIIISNEYHIIEKWNIYRDIALKSSGMSKYLLFYNLHSISTWQATFGSRARKPIFIDDHIYSYNVPGAWQGTFNGKLKVIGDKRGGGTTMELSEKPEKFAILKELNEILGIPLKFLHVIRNPFDVISTWVLRLLNARLRVNDGKTKINSSWAVDNAIKSFFELIETNERIRQLYGHAVLDVLSHELILKPRETMKTICTFIGVTCNEDYLYQAENIMFGKPSHTRRTVVWTEEQKQRVLNEMKKYSFLQSFSSFEEEQ
;
A
#
# COMPACT_ATOMS: atom_id res chain seq x y z
N MET A 1 -19.26 -4.58 -30.38
CA MET A 1 -19.61 -5.99 -30.19
C MET A 1 -18.32 -6.80 -30.23
N CYS A 2 -17.85 -7.23 -29.10
CA CYS A 2 -16.91 -8.34 -28.82
C CYS A 2 -16.53 -8.24 -27.34
N PHE A 3 -17.49 -8.53 -26.48
CA PHE A 3 -17.27 -8.88 -25.08
C PHE A 3 -17.73 -10.32 -24.92
N GLY A 4 -16.84 -11.19 -24.57
CA GLY A 4 -17.17 -12.55 -24.21
C GLY A 4 -16.09 -13.51 -24.68
N ILE A 5 -15.63 -14.31 -23.76
CA ILE A 5 -14.70 -15.46 -23.89
C ILE A 5 -13.27 -15.10 -23.42
N THR A 6 -13.09 -14.84 -22.13
CA THR A 6 -11.79 -15.09 -21.45
C THR A 6 -11.98 -15.43 -19.96
N THR A 7 -13.18 -15.69 -19.49
CA THR A 7 -13.48 -15.94 -18.06
C THR A 7 -13.58 -17.42 -17.69
N LEU A 8 -13.41 -18.35 -18.60
CA LEU A 8 -13.73 -19.77 -18.34
C LEU A 8 -12.56 -20.75 -18.26
N LEU A 9 -11.30 -20.32 -18.34
CA LEU A 9 -10.17 -21.26 -18.46
C LEU A 9 -9.20 -21.27 -17.28
N LEU A 10 -9.51 -20.63 -16.14
CA LEU A 10 -8.62 -20.51 -14.99
C LEU A 10 -9.10 -21.22 -13.71
N LEU A 11 -10.12 -22.07 -13.82
CA LEU A 11 -10.68 -22.79 -12.65
C LEU A 11 -10.03 -24.17 -12.40
N ILE A 12 -9.02 -24.60 -13.14
CA ILE A 12 -8.52 -25.98 -13.08
C ILE A 12 -7.19 -26.15 -12.29
N THR A 13 -6.51 -25.09 -11.88
CA THR A 13 -5.18 -25.25 -11.24
C THR A 13 -5.12 -25.00 -9.75
N GLY A 14 -6.23 -24.77 -9.05
CA GLY A 14 -6.21 -24.58 -7.58
C GLY A 14 -5.40 -23.38 -7.06
N ARG A 15 -4.92 -22.51 -7.93
CA ARG A 15 -4.22 -21.27 -7.58
C ARG A 15 -5.21 -20.12 -7.64
N TYR A 16 -5.43 -19.47 -6.51
CA TYR A 16 -6.28 -18.29 -6.42
C TYR A 16 -5.68 -17.15 -7.21
N LEU A 17 -6.15 -16.95 -8.45
CA LEU A 17 -5.99 -15.67 -9.11
C LEU A 17 -7.00 -14.70 -8.47
N TRP A 18 -6.47 -13.80 -7.66
CA TRP A 18 -7.20 -12.62 -7.26
C TRP A 18 -7.41 -11.74 -8.49
N ILE A 19 -8.53 -11.95 -9.20
CA ILE A 19 -8.96 -11.08 -10.29
C ILE A 19 -9.67 -9.88 -9.63
N GLY A 20 -8.87 -8.97 -9.04
CA GLY A 20 -9.31 -7.61 -8.97
C GLY A 20 -9.47 -7.11 -10.41
N PRO A 21 -10.36 -6.15 -10.71
CA PRO A 21 -10.43 -5.56 -12.03
C PRO A 21 -9.00 -5.15 -12.38
N THR A 22 -8.47 -5.73 -13.43
CA THR A 22 -7.22 -5.32 -14.03
C THR A 22 -7.35 -3.82 -14.24
N VAL A 23 -6.62 -3.05 -13.45
CA VAL A 23 -6.22 -1.74 -13.91
C VAL A 23 -5.47 -2.05 -15.18
N ASP A 24 -5.82 -1.40 -16.26
CA ASP A 24 -5.04 -1.45 -17.47
C ASP A 24 -3.57 -1.34 -17.08
N ASP A 25 -2.86 -2.46 -17.06
CA ASP A 25 -1.41 -2.51 -16.88
C ASP A 25 -0.71 -1.76 -18.02
N ASN A 26 -1.46 -1.37 -19.04
CA ASN A 26 -1.02 -0.51 -20.13
C ASN A 26 -0.50 0.86 -19.67
N TRP A 27 -0.86 1.33 -18.48
CA TRP A 27 -0.39 2.64 -18.03
C TRP A 27 1.06 2.61 -17.51
N ASN A 28 1.41 1.62 -16.70
CA ASN A 28 2.79 1.42 -16.26
C ASN A 28 3.68 0.90 -17.40
N SER A 29 3.11 0.21 -18.38
CA SER A 29 3.85 -0.36 -19.48
C SER A 29 4.10 0.62 -20.62
N SER A 30 3.31 1.69 -20.80
CA SER A 30 3.59 2.68 -21.83
C SER A 30 4.79 3.57 -21.48
N PHE A 31 5.01 3.87 -20.21
CA PHE A 31 6.21 4.60 -19.78
C PHE A 31 7.49 3.73 -19.80
N LEU A 32 7.33 2.41 -19.71
CA LEU A 32 8.44 1.45 -19.73
C LEU A 32 8.46 0.55 -20.97
N LYS A 33 7.37 0.48 -21.75
CA LYS A 33 7.29 -0.38 -22.96
C LYS A 33 7.83 0.27 -24.22
N ASP A 34 8.12 1.55 -24.23
CA ASP A 34 8.91 2.15 -25.30
C ASP A 34 10.42 1.95 -25.09
N SER A 35 10.75 1.11 -24.14
CA SER A 35 12.08 0.61 -23.95
C SER A 35 12.21 -0.74 -24.65
N SER A 36 12.65 -0.72 -25.88
CA SER A 36 13.52 -1.73 -26.49
C SER A 36 14.79 -1.94 -25.65
N LEU A 37 14.64 -2.06 -24.34
CA LEU A 37 15.69 -2.22 -23.32
C LEU A 37 16.31 -3.63 -23.31
N ASN A 38 16.13 -4.39 -24.38
CA ASN A 38 16.91 -5.60 -24.63
C ASN A 38 18.21 -5.34 -25.39
N HIS A 39 18.59 -4.10 -25.64
CA HIS A 39 19.86 -3.79 -26.27
C HIS A 39 20.67 -2.83 -25.42
N SER A 40 21.84 -3.33 -24.97
CA SER A 40 23.07 -2.65 -24.54
C SER A 40 22.90 -1.29 -23.83
N LEU A 41 23.63 -1.14 -22.77
CA LEU A 41 23.81 0.05 -21.90
C LEU A 41 24.13 1.39 -22.59
N SER A 42 23.93 1.52 -23.89
CA SER A 42 23.87 2.81 -24.60
C SER A 42 22.59 3.60 -24.30
N GLY A 43 21.59 2.98 -23.63
CA GLY A 43 20.30 3.59 -23.30
C GLY A 43 20.28 4.63 -22.17
N VAL A 44 21.36 4.78 -21.37
CA VAL A 44 21.44 5.87 -20.36
C VAL A 44 21.35 7.24 -21.00
N SER A 45 21.74 7.37 -22.26
CA SER A 45 21.65 8.60 -23.03
C SER A 45 20.22 9.00 -23.44
N GLN A 46 19.27 8.07 -23.53
CA GLN A 46 17.90 8.39 -23.96
C GLN A 46 17.01 8.96 -22.84
N TYR A 47 17.35 8.69 -21.56
CA TYR A 47 16.65 9.34 -20.43
C TYR A 47 17.04 10.80 -20.21
N SER A 48 18.10 11.27 -20.86
CA SER A 48 18.58 12.67 -20.76
C SER A 48 17.62 13.70 -21.35
N HIS A 49 16.67 13.29 -22.18
CA HIS A 49 15.74 14.23 -22.83
C HIS A 49 14.53 14.62 -21.98
N CYS A 50 14.30 13.96 -20.84
CA CYS A 50 13.20 14.28 -19.93
C CYS A 50 13.61 15.18 -18.75
N ILE A 51 14.91 15.50 -18.62
CA ILE A 51 15.42 16.36 -17.55
C ILE A 51 15.84 17.70 -18.17
N PRO A 52 15.20 18.83 -17.84
CA PRO A 52 15.64 20.14 -18.31
C PRO A 52 17.00 20.51 -17.71
N GLY A 53 18.02 20.67 -18.52
CA GLY A 53 19.35 21.12 -18.10
C GLY A 53 20.50 20.19 -18.48
N SER A 54 21.75 20.62 -18.28
CA SER A 54 22.92 19.78 -18.49
C SER A 54 22.95 18.63 -17.46
N LEU A 55 23.16 17.40 -17.92
CA LEU A 55 23.04 16.20 -17.12
C LEU A 55 23.88 16.19 -15.84
N PRO A 56 25.13 16.66 -15.80
CA PRO A 56 25.95 16.66 -14.57
C PRO A 56 25.36 17.53 -13.46
N ASP A 57 24.97 18.76 -13.77
CA ASP A 57 24.40 19.69 -12.77
C ASP A 57 23.01 19.23 -12.31
N SER A 58 22.24 18.62 -13.21
CA SER A 58 20.92 18.07 -12.89
C SER A 58 21.00 16.87 -11.97
N LEU A 59 22.00 16.00 -12.15
CA LEU A 59 22.22 14.83 -11.28
C LEU A 59 22.72 15.26 -9.90
N ALA A 60 23.66 16.20 -9.80
CA ALA A 60 24.11 16.74 -8.53
C ALA A 60 22.94 17.34 -7.74
N LYS A 61 22.14 18.17 -8.37
CA LYS A 61 20.93 18.75 -7.76
C LYS A 61 19.88 17.69 -7.38
N LEU A 62 19.76 16.62 -8.17
CA LEU A 62 18.88 15.50 -7.85
C LEU A 62 19.34 14.77 -6.59
N TYR A 63 20.65 14.59 -6.45
CA TYR A 63 21.23 13.96 -5.24
C TYR A 63 21.02 14.84 -4.01
N GLU A 64 21.36 16.13 -4.11
CA GLU A 64 21.15 17.11 -3.03
C GLU A 64 19.69 17.09 -2.51
N LEU A 65 18.72 16.91 -3.41
CA LEU A 65 17.29 16.86 -3.07
C LEU A 65 16.95 15.75 -2.08
N TYR A 66 17.68 14.63 -2.11
CA TYR A 66 17.41 13.43 -1.33
C TYR A 66 18.48 13.14 -0.26
N ASP A 67 19.50 13.96 -0.12
CA ASP A 67 20.62 13.74 0.83
C ASP A 67 20.15 13.72 2.29
N ASP A 68 19.09 14.49 2.58
CA ASP A 68 18.54 14.60 3.92
C ASP A 68 17.52 13.48 4.27
N VAL A 69 17.30 12.50 3.39
CA VAL A 69 16.38 11.38 3.66
C VAL A 69 16.99 10.45 4.70
N GLU A 70 16.32 10.34 5.84
CA GLU A 70 16.75 9.60 7.02
C GLU A 70 15.99 8.28 7.23
N THR A 71 14.81 8.12 6.63
CA THR A 71 13.96 6.92 6.80
C THR A 71 13.30 6.52 5.49
N PHE A 72 13.34 5.21 5.21
CA PHE A 72 12.57 4.62 4.13
C PHE A 72 11.37 3.84 4.68
N VAL A 73 10.18 4.10 4.15
CA VAL A 73 8.93 3.50 4.65
C VAL A 73 8.31 2.56 3.62
N MET A 74 8.04 1.34 4.03
CA MET A 74 7.21 0.38 3.29
C MET A 74 5.94 0.06 4.08
N PHE A 75 4.90 -0.31 3.36
CA PHE A 75 3.66 -0.77 3.95
C PHE A 75 3.54 -2.27 3.81
N ILE A 76 3.03 -2.93 4.84
CA ILE A 76 2.65 -4.34 4.85
C ILE A 76 1.23 -4.49 5.40
N GLY A 77 0.62 -5.66 5.21
CA GLY A 77 -0.72 -5.95 5.66
C GLY A 77 -1.50 -6.72 4.59
N TYR A 78 -2.76 -6.41 4.44
CA TYR A 78 -3.66 -7.09 3.51
C TYR A 78 -4.58 -6.09 2.79
N PRO A 79 -5.04 -6.38 1.58
CA PRO A 79 -5.89 -5.46 0.82
C PRO A 79 -7.13 -5.05 1.62
N ARG A 80 -7.53 -3.78 1.52
CA ARG A 80 -8.71 -3.18 2.17
C ARG A 80 -8.58 -2.87 3.66
N SER A 81 -7.34 -2.66 4.15
CA SER A 81 -7.04 -2.25 5.54
C SER A 81 -6.85 -0.74 5.72
N SER A 82 -7.27 0.11 4.78
CA SER A 82 -7.07 1.57 4.82
C SER A 82 -5.65 2.07 4.52
N HIS A 83 -4.79 1.26 3.91
CA HIS A 83 -3.43 1.66 3.52
C HIS A 83 -3.40 2.96 2.69
N SER A 84 -4.33 3.11 1.73
CA SER A 84 -4.36 4.29 0.86
C SER A 84 -4.66 5.57 1.62
N LEU A 85 -5.49 5.51 2.67
CA LEU A 85 -5.74 6.64 3.55
C LEU A 85 -4.47 7.01 4.33
N VAL A 86 -3.85 6.03 5.00
CA VAL A 86 -2.58 6.26 5.73
C VAL A 86 -1.51 6.83 4.82
N GLY A 87 -1.29 6.23 3.65
CA GLY A 87 -0.27 6.70 2.69
C GLY A 87 -0.55 8.11 2.18
N SER A 88 -1.81 8.44 1.91
CA SER A 88 -2.19 9.78 1.43
C SER A 88 -2.01 10.86 2.49
N ILE A 89 -2.33 10.55 3.75
CA ILE A 89 -2.11 11.48 4.86
C ILE A 89 -0.62 11.68 5.09
N LEU A 90 0.18 10.62 5.08
CA LEU A 90 1.63 10.75 5.24
C LEU A 90 2.25 11.58 4.11
N ASP A 91 1.84 11.35 2.87
CA ASP A 91 2.33 12.13 1.74
C ASP A 91 1.89 13.62 1.77
N ALA A 92 0.92 13.96 2.59
CA ALA A 92 0.49 15.34 2.82
C ALA A 92 1.42 16.11 3.79
N HIS A 93 2.33 15.42 4.47
CA HIS A 93 3.26 16.03 5.42
C HIS A 93 4.41 16.75 4.70
N PRO A 94 4.85 17.95 5.14
CA PRO A 94 5.84 18.75 4.43
C PRO A 94 7.25 18.15 4.33
N LYS A 95 7.53 17.03 5.00
CA LYS A 95 8.84 16.36 4.98
C LYS A 95 8.77 14.90 4.56
N ILE A 96 7.66 14.46 3.98
CA ILE A 96 7.43 13.07 3.62
C ILE A 96 6.96 12.96 2.17
N ILE A 97 7.49 12.00 1.44
CA ILE A 97 6.98 11.56 0.14
C ILE A 97 6.59 10.08 0.23
N ILE A 98 5.34 9.77 -0.04
CA ILE A 98 4.85 8.39 -0.14
C ILE A 98 4.20 8.17 -1.51
N SER A 99 4.85 7.37 -2.35
CA SER A 99 4.23 6.92 -3.61
C SER A 99 3.09 5.93 -3.33
N ASN A 100 2.10 5.89 -4.20
CA ASN A 100 0.98 4.97 -4.10
C ASN A 100 1.12 3.86 -5.14
N GLU A 101 1.34 2.61 -4.69
CA GLU A 101 1.40 1.41 -5.54
C GLU A 101 2.56 1.42 -6.57
N TYR A 102 3.79 1.75 -6.15
CA TYR A 102 4.96 1.71 -7.03
C TYR A 102 5.44 0.29 -7.32
N HIS A 103 5.25 -0.67 -6.40
CA HIS A 103 5.63 -2.07 -6.55
C HIS A 103 7.15 -2.33 -6.50
N ILE A 104 7.81 -1.84 -5.47
CA ILE A 104 9.28 -1.93 -5.33
C ILE A 104 9.78 -3.38 -5.43
N ILE A 105 9.14 -4.32 -4.71
CA ILE A 105 9.56 -5.74 -4.69
C ILE A 105 9.53 -6.34 -6.09
N GLU A 106 8.54 -6.02 -6.88
CA GLU A 106 8.39 -6.51 -8.26
C GLU A 106 9.43 -5.90 -9.20
N LYS A 107 9.74 -4.61 -8.99
CA LYS A 107 10.68 -3.85 -9.84
C LYS A 107 12.13 -3.91 -9.35
N TRP A 108 12.42 -4.69 -8.29
CA TRP A 108 13.70 -4.65 -7.60
C TRP A 108 14.91 -4.97 -8.49
N ASN A 109 14.75 -5.84 -9.48
CA ASN A 109 15.84 -6.19 -10.40
C ASN A 109 16.47 -4.97 -11.09
N ILE A 110 15.66 -3.94 -11.41
CA ILE A 110 16.15 -2.69 -12.03
C ILE A 110 17.17 -2.01 -11.10
N TYR A 111 16.85 -1.93 -9.82
CA TYR A 111 17.70 -1.25 -8.83
C TYR A 111 18.92 -2.09 -8.46
N ARG A 112 18.77 -3.41 -8.38
CA ARG A 112 19.87 -4.35 -8.15
C ARG A 112 20.92 -4.25 -9.26
N ASP A 113 20.52 -4.25 -10.51
CA ASP A 113 21.43 -4.18 -11.65
C ASP A 113 22.20 -2.87 -11.71
N ILE A 114 21.55 -1.76 -11.31
CA ILE A 114 22.20 -0.45 -11.19
C ILE A 114 23.15 -0.44 -9.98
N ALA A 115 22.75 -1.02 -8.86
CA ALA A 115 23.56 -1.07 -7.64
C ALA A 115 24.87 -1.85 -7.85
N LEU A 116 24.89 -2.86 -8.67
CA LEU A 116 26.11 -3.60 -9.07
C LEU A 116 27.14 -2.70 -9.79
N LYS A 117 26.68 -1.59 -10.41
CA LYS A 117 27.52 -0.64 -11.13
C LYS A 117 27.81 0.60 -10.28
N SER A 118 26.85 1.04 -9.49
CA SER A 118 26.95 2.20 -8.61
C SER A 118 25.86 2.17 -7.54
N SER A 119 26.22 1.72 -6.33
CA SER A 119 25.26 1.56 -5.23
C SER A 119 24.55 2.86 -4.85
N GLY A 120 25.27 3.98 -4.82
CA GLY A 120 24.69 5.30 -4.52
C GLY A 120 23.65 5.73 -5.56
N MET A 121 23.91 5.50 -6.85
CA MET A 121 23.01 5.88 -7.93
C MET A 121 21.67 5.13 -7.87
N SER A 122 21.69 3.86 -7.47
CA SER A 122 20.49 3.04 -7.33
C SER A 122 19.51 3.63 -6.30
N LYS A 123 20.01 4.05 -5.14
CA LYS A 123 19.21 4.70 -4.09
C LYS A 123 18.53 5.97 -4.60
N TYR A 124 19.29 6.87 -5.19
CA TYR A 124 18.76 8.15 -5.68
C TYR A 124 17.76 7.99 -6.83
N LEU A 125 17.98 7.02 -7.73
CA LEU A 125 17.02 6.71 -8.79
C LEU A 125 15.70 6.17 -8.20
N LEU A 126 15.77 5.31 -7.18
CA LEU A 126 14.57 4.84 -6.48
C LEU A 126 13.81 6.02 -5.87
N PHE A 127 14.49 6.92 -5.16
CA PHE A 127 13.88 8.09 -4.53
C PHE A 127 13.24 9.01 -5.56
N TYR A 128 13.93 9.27 -6.66
CA TYR A 128 13.40 10.05 -7.77
C TYR A 128 12.11 9.44 -8.35
N ASN A 129 12.10 8.14 -8.59
CA ASN A 129 10.93 7.45 -9.13
C ASN A 129 9.73 7.51 -8.17
N LEU A 130 9.96 7.27 -6.87
CA LEU A 130 8.90 7.37 -5.86
C LEU A 130 8.33 8.79 -5.75
N HIS A 131 9.19 9.81 -5.76
CA HIS A 131 8.79 11.21 -5.73
C HIS A 131 7.99 11.57 -6.99
N SER A 132 8.50 11.24 -8.18
CA SER A 132 7.84 11.51 -9.46
C SER A 132 6.45 10.89 -9.54
N ILE A 133 6.30 9.65 -9.08
CA ILE A 133 4.99 8.96 -9.01
C ILE A 133 4.06 9.66 -8.01
N SER A 134 4.55 10.03 -6.82
CA SER A 134 3.74 10.75 -5.84
C SER A 134 3.27 12.11 -6.40
N THR A 135 4.16 12.88 -7.02
CA THR A 135 3.83 14.16 -7.68
C THR A 135 2.76 13.98 -8.74
N TRP A 136 2.93 12.98 -9.60
CA TRP A 136 1.95 12.69 -10.64
C TRP A 136 0.57 12.34 -10.05
N GLN A 137 0.55 11.48 -9.03
CA GLN A 137 -0.69 11.07 -8.36
C GLN A 137 -1.39 12.23 -7.66
N ALA A 138 -0.64 13.14 -7.06
CA ALA A 138 -1.19 14.36 -6.46
C ALA A 138 -1.80 15.29 -7.53
N THR A 139 -1.11 15.45 -8.65
CA THR A 139 -1.54 16.31 -9.75
C THR A 139 -2.84 15.83 -10.41
N PHE A 140 -2.96 14.53 -10.62
CA PHE A 140 -4.11 13.93 -11.31
C PHE A 140 -5.18 13.33 -10.38
N GLY A 141 -5.03 13.45 -9.06
CA GLY A 141 -6.00 12.95 -8.08
C GLY A 141 -6.13 11.44 -8.03
N SER A 142 -5.10 10.68 -8.44
CA SER A 142 -5.16 9.23 -8.59
C SER A 142 -4.74 8.41 -7.35
N ARG A 143 -4.81 9.00 -6.16
CA ARG A 143 -4.46 8.31 -4.91
C ARG A 143 -5.48 7.25 -4.49
N ALA A 144 -6.75 7.45 -4.82
CA ALA A 144 -7.73 6.37 -4.84
C ALA A 144 -7.84 5.86 -6.29
N ARG A 145 -7.82 4.55 -6.47
CA ARG A 145 -7.75 3.85 -7.77
C ARG A 145 -8.83 4.22 -8.80
N LYS A 146 -9.90 4.84 -8.40
CA LYS A 146 -10.97 5.58 -9.11
C LYS A 146 -11.72 6.34 -8.05
N PRO A 147 -12.37 7.47 -8.36
CA PRO A 147 -13.34 8.05 -7.45
C PRO A 147 -14.36 6.96 -7.12
N ILE A 148 -14.28 6.46 -5.89
CA ILE A 148 -15.25 5.48 -5.41
C ILE A 148 -16.38 6.31 -4.84
N PHE A 149 -17.47 6.39 -5.60
CA PHE A 149 -18.71 6.93 -5.11
C PHE A 149 -19.30 5.93 -4.10
N ILE A 150 -19.30 6.30 -2.84
CA ILE A 150 -20.11 5.66 -1.82
C ILE A 150 -20.94 6.80 -1.23
N ASP A 151 -22.27 6.68 -1.32
CA ASP A 151 -23.21 7.68 -0.82
C ASP A 151 -22.92 9.11 -1.33
N ASP A 152 -22.69 9.25 -2.67
CA ASP A 152 -22.36 10.51 -3.34
C ASP A 152 -21.05 11.21 -2.91
N HIS A 153 -20.27 10.58 -2.04
CA HIS A 153 -18.97 11.10 -1.66
C HIS A 153 -17.83 10.49 -2.50
N ILE A 154 -16.98 11.37 -3.05
CA ILE A 154 -15.77 10.99 -3.78
C ILE A 154 -14.63 10.82 -2.79
N TYR A 155 -14.15 9.60 -2.57
CA TYR A 155 -12.91 9.37 -1.80
C TYR A 155 -11.70 9.62 -2.69
N SER A 156 -11.26 10.87 -2.76
CA SER A 156 -10.03 11.22 -3.49
C SER A 156 -8.76 10.97 -2.68
N TYR A 157 -8.88 10.89 -1.35
CA TYR A 157 -7.77 10.93 -0.40
C TYR A 157 -6.85 12.15 -0.59
N ASN A 158 -7.35 13.19 -1.20
CA ASN A 158 -6.65 14.48 -1.24
C ASN A 158 -6.78 15.18 0.11
N VAL A 159 -5.69 15.78 0.55
CA VAL A 159 -5.63 16.61 1.77
C VAL A 159 -5.49 18.06 1.33
N PRO A 160 -6.58 18.83 1.29
CA PRO A 160 -6.55 20.20 0.76
C PRO A 160 -5.56 21.10 1.51
N GLY A 161 -4.78 21.86 0.77
CA GLY A 161 -3.80 22.79 1.34
C GLY A 161 -2.53 22.13 1.88
N ALA A 162 -2.37 20.83 1.71
CA ALA A 162 -1.21 20.06 2.18
C ALA A 162 -0.15 19.83 1.08
N TRP A 163 0.90 19.08 1.40
CA TRP A 163 2.11 18.94 0.57
C TRP A 163 2.14 17.70 -0.33
N GLN A 164 1.02 17.03 -0.53
CA GLN A 164 0.97 15.80 -1.33
C GLN A 164 1.70 15.91 -2.68
N GLY A 165 2.62 14.96 -2.92
CA GLY A 165 3.43 14.93 -4.15
C GLY A 165 4.59 15.91 -4.18
N THR A 166 4.80 16.65 -3.09
CA THR A 166 5.89 17.61 -2.92
C THR A 166 6.29 17.70 -1.44
N PHE A 167 7.29 18.53 -1.11
CA PHE A 167 7.73 18.75 0.27
C PHE A 167 8.26 20.17 0.47
N ASN A 168 8.45 20.58 1.73
CA ASN A 168 8.95 21.90 2.09
C ASN A 168 10.29 21.78 2.84
N GLY A 169 11.32 22.40 2.29
CA GLY A 169 12.68 22.33 2.82
C GLY A 169 13.32 20.97 2.59
N LYS A 170 13.78 20.32 3.66
CA LYS A 170 14.50 19.06 3.59
C LYS A 170 13.55 17.85 3.66
N LEU A 171 13.59 16.97 2.67
CA LEU A 171 12.87 15.70 2.69
C LEU A 171 13.51 14.77 3.73
N LYS A 172 12.71 14.21 4.64
CA LYS A 172 13.20 13.33 5.71
C LYS A 172 12.77 11.87 5.55
N VAL A 173 11.62 11.66 4.95
CA VAL A 173 11.03 10.32 4.79
C VAL A 173 10.56 10.13 3.37
N ILE A 174 10.91 8.99 2.78
CA ILE A 174 10.39 8.58 1.48
C ILE A 174 9.93 7.12 1.55
N GLY A 175 8.94 6.75 0.74
CA GLY A 175 8.45 5.38 0.77
C GLY A 175 7.44 5.02 -0.30
N ASP A 176 7.00 3.75 -0.25
CA ASP A 176 5.98 3.20 -1.15
C ASP A 176 4.82 2.58 -0.36
N LYS A 177 3.61 3.07 -0.61
CA LYS A 177 2.40 2.49 -0.08
C LYS A 177 1.88 1.40 -1.02
N ARG A 178 2.35 0.17 -0.83
CA ARG A 178 1.82 -1.03 -1.49
C ARG A 178 1.38 -2.12 -0.49
N GLY A 179 0.99 -1.78 0.68
CA GLY A 179 0.61 -2.62 1.81
C GLY A 179 0.28 -4.09 1.48
N GLY A 180 -0.98 -4.36 1.15
CA GLY A 180 -1.42 -5.71 0.81
C GLY A 180 -0.69 -6.34 -0.38
N GLY A 181 -0.30 -5.55 -1.39
CA GLY A 181 0.46 -6.05 -2.54
C GLY A 181 1.88 -6.48 -2.20
N THR A 182 2.58 -5.76 -1.29
CA THR A 182 3.89 -6.19 -0.78
C THR A 182 3.78 -7.54 -0.08
N THR A 183 2.82 -7.70 0.82
CA THR A 183 2.60 -8.94 1.55
C THR A 183 2.21 -10.09 0.62
N MET A 184 1.32 -9.85 -0.34
CA MET A 184 0.91 -10.87 -1.33
C MET A 184 2.10 -11.36 -2.15
N GLU A 185 2.93 -10.45 -2.67
CA GLU A 185 4.11 -10.81 -3.45
C GLU A 185 5.12 -11.65 -2.65
N LEU A 186 5.32 -11.31 -1.36
CA LEU A 186 6.18 -12.08 -0.47
C LEU A 186 5.57 -13.41 -0.01
N SER A 187 4.24 -13.51 0.06
CA SER A 187 3.52 -14.75 0.34
C SER A 187 3.60 -15.73 -0.81
N GLU A 188 3.37 -15.24 -2.03
CA GLU A 188 3.39 -16.06 -3.25
C GLU A 188 4.81 -16.47 -3.66
N LYS A 189 5.81 -15.64 -3.37
CA LYS A 189 7.22 -15.80 -3.75
C LYS A 189 8.14 -15.59 -2.54
N PRO A 190 8.23 -16.58 -1.64
CA PRO A 190 9.01 -16.44 -0.39
C PRO A 190 10.51 -16.16 -0.60
N GLU A 191 11.07 -16.53 -1.74
CA GLU A 191 12.45 -16.19 -2.11
C GLU A 191 12.67 -14.67 -2.21
N LYS A 192 11.62 -13.89 -2.47
CA LYS A 192 11.69 -12.42 -2.53
C LYS A 192 11.89 -11.74 -1.17
N PHE A 193 11.82 -12.47 -0.06
CA PHE A 193 12.26 -11.93 1.24
C PHE A 193 13.72 -11.46 1.22
N ALA A 194 14.57 -12.06 0.39
CA ALA A 194 15.95 -11.60 0.20
C ALA A 194 16.01 -10.15 -0.31
N ILE A 195 15.02 -9.71 -1.09
CA ILE A 195 14.93 -8.34 -1.61
C ILE A 195 14.85 -7.31 -0.48
N LEU A 196 14.15 -7.62 0.61
CA LEU A 196 14.04 -6.69 1.75
C LEU A 196 15.42 -6.43 2.40
N LYS A 197 16.26 -7.47 2.45
CA LYS A 197 17.64 -7.33 2.94
C LYS A 197 18.49 -6.51 1.98
N GLU A 198 18.46 -6.84 0.70
CA GLU A 198 19.19 -6.09 -0.34
C GLU A 198 18.75 -4.62 -0.39
N LEU A 199 17.45 -4.35 -0.27
CA LEU A 199 16.89 -3.00 -0.22
C LEU A 199 17.49 -2.22 0.97
N ASN A 200 17.50 -2.82 2.16
CA ASN A 200 18.06 -2.19 3.35
C ASN A 200 19.56 -1.88 3.20
N GLU A 201 20.32 -2.78 2.60
CA GLU A 201 21.75 -2.61 2.33
C GLU A 201 22.02 -1.48 1.31
N ILE A 202 21.25 -1.42 0.21
CA ILE A 202 21.41 -0.41 -0.83
C ILE A 202 20.97 0.97 -0.35
N LEU A 203 19.92 1.05 0.43
CA LEU A 203 19.44 2.33 0.97
C LEU A 203 20.45 2.95 1.95
N GLY A 204 21.07 2.13 2.81
CA GLY A 204 21.98 2.59 3.86
C GLY A 204 21.32 3.51 4.90
N ILE A 205 20.01 3.49 4.99
CA ILE A 205 19.19 4.22 5.96
C ILE A 205 18.14 3.26 6.55
N PRO A 206 17.57 3.56 7.73
CA PRO A 206 16.55 2.72 8.36
C PRO A 206 15.36 2.41 7.44
N LEU A 207 15.09 1.11 7.25
CA LEU A 207 13.88 0.59 6.61
C LEU A 207 12.83 0.33 7.68
N LYS A 208 11.69 1.02 7.59
CA LYS A 208 10.57 0.89 8.53
C LYS A 208 9.31 0.43 7.83
N PHE A 209 8.51 -0.38 8.52
CA PHE A 209 7.27 -0.93 8.01
C PHE A 209 6.06 -0.39 8.77
N LEU A 210 5.05 0.07 8.04
CA LEU A 210 3.73 0.37 8.58
C LEU A 210 2.80 -0.82 8.27
N HIS A 211 2.45 -1.56 9.31
CA HIS A 211 1.52 -2.67 9.24
C HIS A 211 0.11 -2.18 9.53
N VAL A 212 -0.66 -1.89 8.48
CA VAL A 212 -2.01 -1.36 8.64
C VAL A 212 -3.01 -2.49 8.83
N ILE A 213 -3.63 -2.52 10.00
CA ILE A 213 -4.50 -3.59 10.47
C ILE A 213 -5.95 -3.11 10.55
N ARG A 214 -6.87 -3.86 9.99
CA ARG A 214 -8.30 -3.67 10.10
C ARG A 214 -8.94 -4.94 10.63
N ASN A 215 -10.11 -4.81 11.28
CA ASN A 215 -10.85 -5.95 11.80
C ASN A 215 -10.94 -7.08 10.76
N PRO A 216 -10.47 -8.29 11.08
CA PRO A 216 -10.41 -9.43 10.16
C PRO A 216 -11.75 -9.75 9.52
N PHE A 217 -12.84 -9.74 10.29
CA PHE A 217 -14.18 -10.02 9.78
C PHE A 217 -14.62 -9.02 8.71
N ASP A 218 -14.26 -7.73 8.86
CA ASP A 218 -14.58 -6.70 7.88
C ASP A 218 -13.76 -6.84 6.59
N VAL A 219 -12.50 -7.24 6.71
CA VAL A 219 -11.63 -7.47 5.54
C VAL A 219 -12.11 -8.67 4.75
N ILE A 220 -12.31 -9.81 5.43
CA ILE A 220 -12.80 -11.06 4.83
C ILE A 220 -14.13 -10.79 4.13
N SER A 221 -15.10 -10.14 4.79
CA SER A 221 -16.38 -9.77 4.18
C SER A 221 -16.22 -8.87 2.96
N THR A 222 -15.31 -7.89 3.01
CA THR A 222 -15.01 -7.03 1.85
C THR A 222 -14.46 -7.84 0.67
N TRP A 223 -13.66 -8.88 0.92
CA TRP A 223 -13.15 -9.76 -0.13
C TRP A 223 -14.24 -10.64 -0.73
N VAL A 224 -15.14 -11.18 0.11
CA VAL A 224 -16.33 -11.92 -0.35
C VAL A 224 -17.17 -11.06 -1.29
N LEU A 225 -17.48 -9.82 -0.88
CA LEU A 225 -18.27 -8.91 -1.71
C LEU A 225 -17.61 -8.61 -3.07
N ARG A 226 -16.27 -8.53 -3.10
CA ARG A 226 -15.52 -8.29 -4.33
C ARG A 226 -15.48 -9.53 -5.22
N LEU A 227 -15.18 -10.68 -4.64
CA LEU A 227 -15.14 -11.96 -5.36
C LEU A 227 -16.46 -12.23 -6.09
N LEU A 228 -17.57 -11.92 -5.44
CA LEU A 228 -18.93 -12.15 -5.97
C LEU A 228 -19.49 -10.95 -6.74
N ASN A 229 -18.72 -9.88 -6.96
CA ASN A 229 -19.18 -8.61 -7.55
C ASN A 229 -20.46 -8.07 -6.89
N ALA A 230 -20.60 -8.30 -5.56
CA ALA A 230 -21.84 -8.06 -4.83
C ALA A 230 -21.84 -6.72 -4.06
N ARG A 231 -20.83 -5.86 -4.21
CA ARG A 231 -20.67 -4.65 -3.41
C ARG A 231 -21.86 -3.68 -3.56
N LEU A 232 -22.35 -3.46 -4.77
CA LEU A 232 -23.49 -2.58 -5.01
C LEU A 232 -24.82 -3.17 -4.50
N ARG A 233 -24.90 -4.49 -4.35
CA ARG A 233 -26.11 -5.19 -3.90
C ARG A 233 -26.40 -5.01 -2.41
N VAL A 234 -25.40 -4.63 -1.61
CA VAL A 234 -25.51 -4.49 -0.15
C VAL A 234 -25.62 -3.02 0.30
N ASN A 235 -25.68 -2.08 -0.63
CA ASN A 235 -25.76 -0.64 -0.32
C ASN A 235 -27.10 -0.24 0.34
N ASP A 236 -28.12 -1.08 0.26
CA ASP A 236 -29.42 -0.88 0.91
C ASP A 236 -29.39 -1.09 2.43
N GLY A 237 -28.25 -1.51 2.98
CA GLY A 237 -28.07 -1.78 4.42
C GLY A 237 -28.87 -2.98 4.96
N LYS A 238 -29.65 -3.68 4.10
CA LYS A 238 -30.53 -4.80 4.47
C LYS A 238 -30.09 -6.10 3.82
N THR A 239 -29.66 -6.05 2.56
CA THR A 239 -29.23 -7.23 1.81
C THR A 239 -27.94 -7.80 2.39
N LYS A 240 -27.95 -9.09 2.68
CA LYS A 240 -26.75 -9.85 3.08
C LYS A 240 -26.39 -10.87 2.01
N ILE A 241 -25.11 -11.01 1.75
CA ILE A 241 -24.59 -12.00 0.82
C ILE A 241 -24.37 -13.30 1.55
N ASN A 242 -25.02 -14.36 1.09
CA ASN A 242 -24.89 -15.72 1.61
C ASN A 242 -24.06 -16.57 0.63
N SER A 243 -22.82 -16.90 1.01
CA SER A 243 -21.95 -17.78 0.24
C SER A 243 -20.86 -18.35 1.17
N SER A 244 -21.15 -19.47 1.82
CA SER A 244 -20.21 -20.12 2.74
C SER A 244 -18.87 -20.42 2.08
N TRP A 245 -18.89 -20.93 0.83
CA TRP A 245 -17.68 -21.17 0.05
C TRP A 245 -16.79 -19.92 -0.10
N ALA A 246 -17.39 -18.77 -0.42
CA ALA A 246 -16.62 -17.54 -0.60
C ALA A 246 -16.02 -17.04 0.72
N VAL A 247 -16.75 -17.20 1.84
CA VAL A 247 -16.25 -16.88 3.19
C VAL A 247 -15.08 -17.79 3.56
N ASP A 248 -15.20 -19.10 3.35
CA ASP A 248 -14.15 -20.08 3.68
C ASP A 248 -12.85 -19.81 2.91
N ASN A 249 -12.96 -19.52 1.63
CA ASN A 249 -11.82 -19.16 0.80
C ASN A 249 -11.17 -17.84 1.25
N ALA A 250 -11.98 -16.82 1.54
CA ALA A 250 -11.47 -15.55 2.01
C ALA A 250 -10.79 -15.66 3.39
N ILE A 251 -11.30 -16.50 4.30
CA ILE A 251 -10.65 -16.80 5.59
C ILE A 251 -9.25 -17.40 5.35
N LYS A 252 -9.17 -18.44 4.51
CA LYS A 252 -7.90 -19.10 4.19
C LYS A 252 -6.87 -18.10 3.66
N SER A 253 -7.21 -17.38 2.60
CA SER A 253 -6.30 -16.42 1.98
C SER A 253 -5.93 -15.26 2.92
N PHE A 254 -6.83 -14.86 3.81
CA PHE A 254 -6.53 -13.83 4.80
C PHE A 254 -5.42 -14.28 5.76
N PHE A 255 -5.51 -15.49 6.30
CA PHE A 255 -4.52 -16.00 7.27
C PHE A 255 -3.18 -16.35 6.62
N GLU A 256 -3.13 -16.70 5.33
CA GLU A 256 -1.88 -16.83 4.58
C GLU A 256 -1.11 -15.48 4.53
N LEU A 257 -1.81 -14.36 4.36
CA LEU A 257 -1.18 -13.04 4.42
C LEU A 257 -0.81 -12.62 5.86
N ILE A 258 -1.61 -12.99 6.85
CA ILE A 258 -1.29 -12.77 8.27
C ILE A 258 0.01 -13.47 8.65
N GLU A 259 0.20 -14.71 8.25
CA GLU A 259 1.44 -15.46 8.49
C GLU A 259 2.66 -14.78 7.87
N THR A 260 2.50 -14.27 6.65
CA THR A 260 3.55 -13.51 5.96
C THR A 260 3.89 -12.21 6.69
N ASN A 261 2.89 -11.46 7.17
CA ASN A 261 3.09 -10.27 7.97
C ASN A 261 3.80 -10.58 9.29
N GLU A 262 3.40 -11.65 9.97
CA GLU A 262 4.07 -12.09 11.21
C GLU A 262 5.54 -12.43 10.95
N ARG A 263 5.86 -13.09 9.84
CA ARG A 263 7.25 -13.35 9.46
C ARG A 263 8.05 -12.05 9.28
N ILE A 264 7.47 -11.02 8.65
CA ILE A 264 8.13 -9.70 8.52
C ILE A 264 8.34 -9.09 9.90
N ARG A 265 7.34 -9.16 10.79
CA ARG A 265 7.44 -8.67 12.17
C ARG A 265 8.53 -9.36 12.96
N GLN A 266 8.68 -10.66 12.81
CA GLN A 266 9.77 -11.42 13.47
C GLN A 266 11.15 -11.04 12.92
N LEU A 267 11.28 -10.78 11.63
CA LEU A 267 12.54 -10.40 11.01
C LEU A 267 12.98 -8.97 11.34
N TYR A 268 12.03 -8.04 11.44
CA TYR A 268 12.31 -6.60 11.56
C TYR A 268 11.95 -5.99 12.92
N GLY A 269 11.23 -6.72 13.77
CA GLY A 269 10.96 -6.35 15.15
C GLY A 269 10.51 -4.91 15.35
N HIS A 270 11.31 -4.12 16.04
CA HIS A 270 11.03 -2.71 16.34
C HIS A 270 10.96 -1.79 15.11
N ALA A 271 11.36 -2.26 13.93
CA ALA A 271 11.18 -1.53 12.67
C ALA A 271 9.79 -1.74 12.05
N VAL A 272 8.86 -2.42 12.72
CA VAL A 272 7.46 -2.58 12.31
C VAL A 272 6.56 -1.89 13.31
N LEU A 273 5.69 -0.99 12.84
CA LEU A 273 4.64 -0.36 13.62
C LEU A 273 3.27 -0.88 13.18
N ASP A 274 2.52 -1.43 14.11
CA ASP A 274 1.11 -1.79 13.91
C ASP A 274 0.26 -0.52 13.95
N VAL A 275 -0.54 -0.30 12.91
CA VAL A 275 -1.45 0.83 12.75
C VAL A 275 -2.88 0.29 12.64
N LEU A 276 -3.66 0.43 13.70
CA LEU A 276 -5.06 -0.03 13.72
C LEU A 276 -5.93 0.98 12.96
N SER A 277 -6.60 0.52 11.92
CA SER A 277 -7.36 1.40 11.03
C SER A 277 -8.56 2.06 11.72
N HIS A 278 -9.14 1.43 12.72
CA HIS A 278 -10.21 2.04 13.52
C HIS A 278 -9.68 3.12 14.45
N GLU A 279 -8.51 2.94 15.06
CA GLU A 279 -7.88 4.00 15.87
C GLU A 279 -7.51 5.22 15.04
N LEU A 280 -7.00 5.01 13.81
CA LEU A 280 -6.76 6.11 12.89
C LEU A 280 -8.03 6.91 12.59
N ILE A 281 -9.18 6.26 12.47
CA ILE A 281 -10.46 6.93 12.21
C ILE A 281 -11.02 7.62 13.46
N LEU A 282 -10.94 6.98 14.62
CA LEU A 282 -11.53 7.46 15.85
C LEU A 282 -10.63 8.44 16.63
N LYS A 283 -9.29 8.27 16.49
CA LYS A 283 -8.25 9.04 17.20
C LYS A 283 -7.14 9.48 16.23
N PRO A 284 -7.48 10.20 15.15
CA PRO A 284 -6.55 10.48 14.06
C PRO A 284 -5.29 11.21 14.52
N ARG A 285 -5.41 12.20 15.40
CA ARG A 285 -4.27 12.99 15.89
C ARG A 285 -3.28 12.15 16.68
N GLU A 286 -3.76 11.30 17.57
CA GLU A 286 -2.92 10.44 18.41
C GLU A 286 -2.21 9.39 17.54
N THR A 287 -2.95 8.73 16.65
CA THR A 287 -2.42 7.73 15.75
C THR A 287 -1.37 8.34 14.81
N MET A 288 -1.63 9.51 14.25
CA MET A 288 -0.68 10.19 13.39
C MET A 288 0.57 10.66 14.15
N LYS A 289 0.46 11.15 15.36
CA LYS A 289 1.62 11.48 16.22
C LYS A 289 2.50 10.24 16.47
N THR A 290 1.89 9.10 16.75
CA THR A 290 2.60 7.82 16.91
C THR A 290 3.34 7.42 15.63
N ILE A 291 2.69 7.50 14.47
CA ILE A 291 3.33 7.20 13.19
C ILE A 291 4.48 8.17 12.92
N CYS A 292 4.27 9.47 13.08
CA CYS A 292 5.31 10.49 12.87
C CYS A 292 6.54 10.24 13.76
N THR A 293 6.33 9.97 15.04
CA THR A 293 7.41 9.63 15.98
C THR A 293 8.16 8.38 15.51
N PHE A 294 7.43 7.35 15.11
CA PHE A 294 8.02 6.11 14.63
C PHE A 294 8.89 6.33 13.40
N ILE A 295 8.44 7.10 12.42
CA ILE A 295 9.20 7.34 11.16
C ILE A 295 10.24 8.46 11.29
N GLY A 296 10.30 9.18 12.42
CA GLY A 296 11.35 10.16 12.71
C GLY A 296 11.04 11.59 12.24
N VAL A 297 9.76 11.98 12.19
CA VAL A 297 9.36 13.36 11.90
C VAL A 297 8.43 13.92 12.98
N THR A 298 8.26 15.23 13.02
CA THR A 298 7.35 15.91 13.93
C THR A 298 6.06 16.28 13.20
N CYS A 299 4.93 15.76 13.63
CA CYS A 299 3.62 16.20 13.20
C CYS A 299 3.24 17.50 13.91
N ASN A 300 3.19 18.63 13.21
CA ASN A 300 2.68 19.89 13.76
C ASN A 300 1.14 19.92 13.77
N GLU A 301 0.57 20.87 14.52
CA GLU A 301 -0.87 20.97 14.71
C GLU A 301 -1.63 21.27 13.40
N ASP A 302 -1.08 22.08 12.51
CA ASP A 302 -1.70 22.40 11.21
C ASP A 302 -1.82 21.15 10.34
N TYR A 303 -0.77 20.34 10.27
CA TYR A 303 -0.79 19.07 9.55
C TYR A 303 -1.80 18.08 10.16
N LEU A 304 -1.82 17.98 11.50
CA LEU A 304 -2.76 17.10 12.20
C LEU A 304 -4.21 17.52 11.98
N TYR A 305 -4.48 18.82 11.95
CA TYR A 305 -5.80 19.36 11.63
C TYR A 305 -6.23 19.00 10.20
N GLN A 306 -5.34 19.17 9.22
CA GLN A 306 -5.61 18.80 7.83
C GLN A 306 -5.84 17.29 7.66
N ALA A 307 -5.04 16.47 8.34
CA ALA A 307 -5.19 15.02 8.34
C ALA A 307 -6.54 14.57 8.93
N GLU A 308 -6.96 15.17 10.03
CA GLU A 308 -8.24 14.89 10.70
C GLU A 308 -9.45 15.21 9.80
N ASN A 309 -9.39 16.30 9.04
CA ASN A 309 -10.50 16.75 8.20
C ASN A 309 -10.88 15.80 7.05
N ILE A 310 -9.98 14.88 6.66
CA ILE A 310 -10.28 13.87 5.63
C ILE A 310 -10.67 12.51 6.20
N MET A 311 -10.76 12.38 7.54
CA MET A 311 -11.12 11.11 8.16
C MET A 311 -12.60 10.78 7.96
N PHE A 312 -12.87 9.48 7.90
CA PHE A 312 -14.24 8.98 7.94
C PHE A 312 -14.81 9.22 9.35
N GLY A 313 -16.10 9.54 9.44
CA GLY A 313 -16.73 9.78 10.75
C GLY A 313 -16.79 8.54 11.64
N LYS A 314 -16.76 7.33 11.04
CA LYS A 314 -16.79 6.06 11.78
C LYS A 314 -16.15 4.92 10.97
N PRO A 315 -15.61 3.89 11.64
CA PRO A 315 -15.18 2.66 11.00
C PRO A 315 -16.34 1.95 10.29
N SER A 316 -16.08 1.28 9.18
CA SER A 316 -17.12 0.53 8.48
C SER A 316 -17.18 -0.92 8.96
N HIS A 317 -18.41 -1.42 9.17
CA HIS A 317 -18.69 -2.79 9.64
C HIS A 317 -19.15 -3.69 8.49
N THR A 318 -18.29 -3.90 7.49
CA THR A 318 -18.60 -4.71 6.29
C THR A 318 -19.01 -6.15 6.65
N ARG A 319 -18.55 -6.67 7.79
CA ARG A 319 -18.93 -7.99 8.30
C ARG A 319 -20.44 -8.21 8.43
N ARG A 320 -21.21 -7.15 8.64
CA ARG A 320 -22.68 -7.19 8.77
C ARG A 320 -23.39 -7.42 7.44
N THR A 321 -22.70 -7.28 6.31
CA THR A 321 -23.24 -7.44 4.96
C THR A 321 -23.06 -8.84 4.36
N VAL A 322 -22.43 -9.75 5.11
CA VAL A 322 -22.20 -11.14 4.72
C VAL A 322 -22.79 -12.06 5.79
N VAL A 323 -23.38 -13.17 5.35
CA VAL A 323 -23.86 -14.21 6.26
C VAL A 323 -22.67 -15.07 6.70
N TRP A 324 -22.44 -15.16 7.99
CA TRP A 324 -21.41 -15.96 8.63
C TRP A 324 -22.02 -17.10 9.42
N THR A 325 -21.45 -18.30 9.33
CA THR A 325 -21.78 -19.39 10.24
C THR A 325 -21.02 -19.24 11.57
N GLU A 326 -21.53 -19.80 12.64
CA GLU A 326 -20.83 -19.79 13.95
C GLU A 326 -19.48 -20.51 13.88
N GLU A 327 -19.39 -21.59 13.10
CA GLU A 327 -18.15 -22.30 12.87
C GLU A 327 -17.09 -21.39 12.20
N GLN A 328 -17.47 -20.62 11.17
CA GLN A 328 -16.58 -19.66 10.49
C GLN A 328 -16.11 -18.56 11.45
N LYS A 329 -17.01 -17.99 12.24
CA LYS A 329 -16.66 -16.98 13.25
C LYS A 329 -15.68 -17.54 14.26
N GLN A 330 -15.95 -18.73 14.80
CA GLN A 330 -15.10 -19.36 15.79
C GLN A 330 -13.72 -19.72 15.23
N ARG A 331 -13.65 -20.17 13.97
CA ARG A 331 -12.39 -20.42 13.26
C ARG A 331 -11.55 -19.14 13.17
N VAL A 332 -12.14 -18.02 12.75
CA VAL A 332 -11.43 -16.74 12.69
C VAL A 332 -10.92 -16.32 14.07
N LEU A 333 -11.77 -16.38 15.10
CA LEU A 333 -11.37 -16.03 16.47
C LEU A 333 -10.22 -16.92 17.00
N ASN A 334 -10.25 -18.20 16.70
CA ASN A 334 -9.19 -19.12 17.12
C ASN A 334 -7.87 -18.87 16.39
N GLU A 335 -7.91 -18.56 15.08
CA GLU A 335 -6.72 -18.17 14.33
C GLU A 335 -6.14 -16.85 14.83
N MET A 336 -6.98 -15.83 15.10
CA MET A 336 -6.55 -14.53 15.61
C MET A 336 -5.74 -14.62 16.91
N LYS A 337 -6.07 -15.57 17.80
CA LYS A 337 -5.34 -15.77 19.07
C LYS A 337 -3.86 -16.07 18.89
N LYS A 338 -3.45 -16.57 17.72
CA LYS A 338 -2.05 -16.90 17.41
C LYS A 338 -1.17 -15.67 17.16
N TYR A 339 -1.79 -14.50 16.90
CA TYR A 339 -1.10 -13.29 16.48
C TYR A 339 -1.38 -12.13 17.44
N SER A 340 -0.36 -11.63 18.09
CA SER A 340 -0.46 -10.58 19.10
C SER A 340 -1.13 -9.30 18.59
N PHE A 341 -0.87 -8.93 17.35
CA PHE A 341 -1.43 -7.73 16.72
C PHE A 341 -2.92 -7.84 16.35
N LEU A 342 -3.53 -9.04 16.47
CA LEU A 342 -4.96 -9.22 16.26
C LEU A 342 -5.76 -9.36 17.57
N GLN A 343 -5.09 -9.36 18.72
CA GLN A 343 -5.75 -9.58 20.02
C GLN A 343 -6.67 -8.44 20.45
N SER A 344 -6.54 -7.25 19.83
CA SER A 344 -7.48 -6.14 20.05
C SER A 344 -8.87 -6.39 19.46
N PHE A 345 -9.04 -7.42 18.62
CA PHE A 345 -10.30 -7.79 18.01
C PHE A 345 -10.85 -9.05 18.70
N SER A 346 -11.67 -8.87 19.74
CA SER A 346 -12.07 -9.97 20.63
C SER A 346 -13.35 -10.70 20.21
N SER A 347 -14.20 -10.07 19.41
CA SER A 347 -15.47 -10.66 18.98
C SER A 347 -15.93 -10.18 17.60
N PHE A 348 -16.90 -10.93 17.03
CA PHE A 348 -17.56 -10.54 15.77
C PHE A 348 -18.44 -9.32 15.94
N GLU A 349 -19.10 -9.16 17.08
CA GLU A 349 -20.10 -8.10 17.36
C GLU A 349 -19.47 -6.80 17.89
N GLU A 350 -18.17 -6.79 18.18
CA GLU A 350 -17.48 -5.66 18.76
C GLU A 350 -17.63 -4.40 17.90
N GLU A 351 -18.23 -3.38 18.47
CA GLU A 351 -18.27 -2.03 17.90
C GLU A 351 -16.99 -1.29 18.28
N GLN A 352 -16.10 -1.13 17.33
CA GLN A 352 -14.86 -0.38 17.50
C GLN A 352 -15.04 1.03 16.96
#